data_260734a826f423e7081286f25cca6948
#
_entry.id   260734a826f423e7081286f25cca6948
#
_cell.length_a   1.000
_cell.length_b   1.000
_cell.length_c   1.000
_cell.angle_alpha   90.00
_cell.angle_beta   90.00
_cell.angle_gamma   90.00
#
_symmetry.space_group_name_H-M   'P 1'
#
loop_
_entity.id
_entity.type
_entity.pdbx_description
1 polymer ?
#
loop_
_entity_poly.entity_id
_entity_poly.type
_entity_poly.pdbx_seq_one_letter_code
_entity_poly.pdbx_strand_id
1 'polypeptide(L)'
;MNKKLQEVLSFVGKKLKAESAPRPMSQFPQLSVEVVTTGSIILDRALGRGGWPRGHFVELIGNEGVGKTTLCYHAIAEFQKQGLLCALIDAEHRADPEYAKALGVNLDDLIFLQPMKGEDAWEAIRQYAKSGKVDLVILDSIDAARPEVEGENDFDSSNIGRHAKLTGNGMRQASILRGIGNMCCIFTNQIRQNPAAMGDPNVTPGGNAAKFYCSIRVSLKRKGTNKDKAEQSVSNTVQLKTSKNSIAPPYKEGEFDLVFGKGIDKLADALNAGVASGIITKKGSFYSFTYAEKNVKLGQGEDAAKLWLSQGERLEKITSLIRKSQWFLEGIGDFKPREQAVSQEDSEEQSGEDAEVLQDGGGSQEGSSTNDVRSMREYFLNMQPRPTSPEGEGGDEAL
;
A
#
# COMPACT_ATOMS: atom_id res chain seq x y z
N MET A 1 -19.55 -11.73 -32.26
CA MET A 1 -19.51 -10.27 -31.98
C MET A 1 -20.62 -9.59 -32.75
N ASN A 2 -21.35 -8.63 -32.16
CA ASN A 2 -22.47 -7.93 -32.80
C ASN A 2 -21.98 -7.20 -34.07
N LYS A 3 -22.63 -7.41 -35.23
CA LYS A 3 -22.26 -6.84 -36.55
C LYS A 3 -22.22 -5.31 -36.53
N LYS A 4 -23.20 -4.67 -35.84
CA LYS A 4 -23.24 -3.22 -35.65
C LYS A 4 -22.03 -2.71 -34.88
N LEU A 5 -21.58 -3.46 -33.84
CA LEU A 5 -20.39 -3.10 -33.07
C LEU A 5 -19.14 -3.10 -33.95
N GLN A 6 -18.95 -4.12 -34.80
CA GLN A 6 -17.81 -4.21 -35.69
C GLN A 6 -17.79 -3.06 -36.72
N GLU A 7 -18.93 -2.71 -37.29
CA GLU A 7 -19.06 -1.61 -38.25
C GLU A 7 -18.65 -0.27 -37.62
N VAL A 8 -19.12 0.02 -36.37
CA VAL A 8 -18.79 1.24 -35.65
C VAL A 8 -17.31 1.27 -35.27
N LEU A 9 -16.75 0.16 -34.76
CA LEU A 9 -15.33 0.09 -34.39
C LEU A 9 -14.44 0.33 -35.63
N SER A 10 -14.77 -0.26 -36.77
CA SER A 10 -14.05 -0.06 -38.05
C SER A 10 -14.18 1.39 -38.54
N PHE A 11 -15.38 1.97 -38.50
CA PHE A 11 -15.63 3.32 -38.94
C PHE A 11 -14.84 4.37 -38.12
N VAL A 12 -14.87 4.27 -36.79
CA VAL A 12 -14.15 5.18 -35.88
C VAL A 12 -12.64 4.91 -35.94
N GLY A 13 -12.23 3.65 -35.95
CA GLY A 13 -10.81 3.27 -35.99
C GLY A 13 -10.06 3.78 -37.21
N LYS A 14 -10.72 3.92 -38.38
CA LYS A 14 -10.12 4.54 -39.57
C LYS A 14 -9.77 6.03 -39.42
N LYS A 15 -10.39 6.73 -38.47
CA LYS A 15 -10.19 8.17 -38.22
C LYS A 15 -9.25 8.48 -37.07
N LEU A 16 -8.91 7.49 -36.25
CA LEU A 16 -8.05 7.63 -35.09
C LEU A 16 -6.70 6.92 -35.32
N LYS A 17 -5.67 7.37 -34.61
CA LYS A 17 -4.39 6.65 -34.58
C LYS A 17 -4.60 5.26 -33.98
N ALA A 18 -3.79 4.29 -34.39
CA ALA A 18 -3.90 2.89 -33.92
C ALA A 18 -3.93 2.75 -32.38
N GLU A 19 -3.16 3.59 -31.68
CA GLU A 19 -3.10 3.64 -30.21
C GLU A 19 -4.44 4.06 -29.57
N SER A 20 -5.23 4.87 -30.29
CA SER A 20 -6.54 5.39 -29.84
C SER A 20 -7.71 4.66 -30.49
N ALA A 21 -7.47 3.59 -31.27
CA ALA A 21 -8.53 2.87 -31.96
C ALA A 21 -9.47 2.19 -30.95
N PRO A 22 -10.79 2.37 -31.11
CA PRO A 22 -11.75 1.78 -30.18
C PRO A 22 -11.78 0.25 -30.32
N ARG A 23 -11.93 -0.44 -29.21
CA ARG A 23 -12.05 -1.91 -29.12
C ARG A 23 -13.07 -2.28 -28.05
N PRO A 24 -13.60 -3.49 -28.07
CA PRO A 24 -14.43 -3.99 -26.95
C PRO A 24 -13.70 -3.90 -25.63
N MET A 25 -14.42 -3.57 -24.56
CA MET A 25 -13.84 -3.44 -23.23
C MET A 25 -13.12 -4.71 -22.74
N SER A 26 -13.61 -5.90 -23.16
CA SER A 26 -12.99 -7.19 -22.88
C SER A 26 -11.57 -7.35 -23.47
N GLN A 27 -11.20 -6.53 -24.44
CA GLN A 27 -9.87 -6.51 -25.05
C GLN A 27 -8.90 -5.52 -24.40
N PHE A 28 -9.27 -4.93 -23.27
CA PHE A 28 -8.41 -4.09 -22.46
C PHE A 28 -7.92 -4.84 -21.20
N PRO A 29 -6.87 -5.68 -21.31
CA PRO A 29 -6.34 -6.42 -20.15
C PRO A 29 -5.79 -5.50 -19.05
N GLN A 30 -5.44 -4.26 -19.41
CA GLN A 30 -4.90 -3.24 -18.50
C GLN A 30 -5.95 -2.64 -17.53
N LEU A 31 -7.21 -3.07 -17.58
CA LEU A 31 -8.22 -2.63 -16.61
C LEU A 31 -8.11 -3.34 -15.26
N SER A 32 -7.26 -4.37 -15.13
CA SER A 32 -6.89 -4.94 -13.84
C SER A 32 -5.92 -4.01 -13.12
N VAL A 33 -6.29 -3.55 -11.93
CA VAL A 33 -5.43 -2.70 -11.10
C VAL A 33 -4.39 -3.56 -10.41
N GLU A 34 -3.13 -3.42 -10.78
CA GLU A 34 -2.00 -4.00 -10.03
C GLU A 34 -1.79 -3.22 -8.73
N VAL A 35 -1.36 -3.91 -7.70
CA VAL A 35 -1.15 -3.29 -6.37
C VAL A 35 0.17 -3.72 -5.75
N VAL A 36 0.75 -2.82 -4.96
CA VAL A 36 1.87 -3.08 -4.06
C VAL A 36 1.37 -2.95 -2.62
N THR A 37 1.68 -3.91 -1.75
CA THR A 37 1.27 -3.84 -0.34
C THR A 37 1.73 -2.55 0.32
N THR A 38 0.94 -2.05 1.25
CA THR A 38 1.31 -0.87 2.05
C THR A 38 2.24 -1.22 3.22
N GLY A 39 2.41 -2.51 3.50
CA GLY A 39 3.08 -3.00 4.70
C GLY A 39 2.13 -3.17 5.91
N SER A 40 0.87 -2.72 5.81
CA SER A 40 -0.21 -2.96 6.78
C SER A 40 -1.36 -3.72 6.12
N ILE A 41 -1.77 -4.82 6.73
CA ILE A 41 -2.92 -5.63 6.25
C ILE A 41 -4.22 -4.82 6.35
N ILE A 42 -4.35 -4.05 7.42
CA ILE A 42 -5.52 -3.21 7.67
C ILE A 42 -5.64 -2.11 6.61
N LEU A 43 -4.53 -1.42 6.28
CA LEU A 43 -4.52 -0.39 5.24
C LEU A 43 -4.74 -1.02 3.85
N ASP A 44 -4.10 -2.15 3.54
CA ASP A 44 -4.29 -2.90 2.29
C ASP A 44 -5.76 -3.23 2.05
N ARG A 45 -6.43 -3.73 3.09
CA ARG A 45 -7.87 -4.03 3.04
C ARG A 45 -8.72 -2.76 2.87
N ALA A 46 -8.38 -1.67 3.55
CA ALA A 46 -9.14 -0.42 3.48
C ALA A 46 -9.00 0.27 2.12
N LEU A 47 -7.84 0.18 1.45
CA LEU A 47 -7.67 0.64 0.08
C LEU A 47 -8.55 -0.14 -0.92
N GLY A 48 -9.01 -1.33 -0.56
CA GLY A 48 -10.03 -2.07 -1.28
C GLY A 48 -9.54 -2.81 -2.52
N ARG A 49 -8.22 -2.91 -2.73
CA ARG A 49 -7.57 -3.70 -3.78
C ARG A 49 -6.37 -4.48 -3.24
N GLY A 50 -6.06 -4.36 -1.93
CA GLY A 50 -4.98 -5.08 -1.28
C GLY A 50 -3.64 -4.36 -1.29
N GLY A 51 -3.60 -3.06 -1.55
CA GLY A 51 -2.37 -2.27 -1.54
C GLY A 51 -2.46 -0.95 -2.31
N TRP A 52 -1.31 -0.32 -2.53
CA TRP A 52 -1.16 0.89 -3.35
C TRP A 52 -1.45 0.58 -4.81
N PRO A 53 -2.43 1.24 -5.44
CA PRO A 53 -2.83 0.92 -6.80
C PRO A 53 -1.88 1.54 -7.83
N ARG A 54 -1.26 0.72 -8.65
CA ARG A 54 -0.46 1.18 -9.78
C ARG A 54 -1.33 1.86 -10.84
N GLY A 55 -0.81 2.85 -11.51
CA GLY A 55 -1.55 3.64 -12.50
C GLY A 55 -2.60 4.59 -11.91
N HIS A 56 -2.61 4.79 -10.59
CA HIS A 56 -3.59 5.61 -9.91
C HIS A 56 -2.95 6.66 -8.98
N PHE A 57 -3.73 7.69 -8.69
CA PHE A 57 -3.37 8.74 -7.74
C PHE A 57 -4.05 8.49 -6.41
N VAL A 58 -3.28 8.57 -5.32
CA VAL A 58 -3.74 8.43 -3.95
C VAL A 58 -3.40 9.71 -3.18
N GLU A 59 -4.34 10.24 -2.42
CA GLU A 59 -4.12 11.37 -1.51
C GLU A 59 -4.20 10.90 -0.06
N LEU A 60 -3.13 11.15 0.71
CA LEU A 60 -3.06 10.95 2.16
C LEU A 60 -3.32 12.28 2.86
N ILE A 61 -4.40 12.37 3.61
CA ILE A 61 -4.86 13.60 4.24
C ILE A 61 -4.80 13.43 5.75
N GLY A 62 -4.30 14.41 6.46
CA GLY A 62 -4.30 14.39 7.93
C GLY A 62 -3.51 15.54 8.53
N ASN A 63 -3.67 15.73 9.83
CA ASN A 63 -2.95 16.73 10.58
C ASN A 63 -1.44 16.46 10.58
N GLU A 64 -0.66 17.45 10.97
CA GLU A 64 0.78 17.30 11.16
C GLU A 64 1.08 16.21 12.21
N GLY A 65 2.16 15.44 12.00
CA GLY A 65 2.59 14.39 12.92
C GLY A 65 1.70 13.14 12.98
N VAL A 66 0.73 12.98 12.04
CA VAL A 66 -0.15 11.79 12.01
C VAL A 66 0.50 10.57 11.32
N GLY A 67 1.67 10.75 10.70
CA GLY A 67 2.42 9.66 10.05
C GLY A 67 2.27 9.58 8.53
N LYS A 68 1.87 10.67 7.84
CA LYS A 68 1.78 10.68 6.36
C LYS A 68 3.12 10.33 5.70
N THR A 69 4.20 11.04 6.07
CA THR A 69 5.57 10.81 5.57
C THR A 69 6.07 9.40 5.92
N THR A 70 5.73 8.89 7.12
CA THR A 70 6.04 7.52 7.53
C THR A 70 5.41 6.49 6.57
N LEU A 71 4.14 6.67 6.20
CA LEU A 71 3.48 5.81 5.21
C LEU A 71 4.09 5.94 3.82
N CYS A 72 4.57 7.13 3.46
CA CYS A 72 5.31 7.36 2.21
C CYS A 72 6.61 6.55 2.17
N TYR A 73 7.40 6.55 3.25
CA TYR A 73 8.62 5.74 3.33
C TYR A 73 8.31 4.24 3.30
N HIS A 74 7.27 3.78 3.99
CA HIS A 74 6.83 2.39 3.86
C HIS A 74 6.42 2.04 2.42
N ALA A 75 5.71 2.93 1.72
CA ALA A 75 5.36 2.73 0.32
C ALA A 75 6.62 2.56 -0.55
N ILE A 76 7.62 3.45 -0.40
CA ILE A 76 8.90 3.35 -1.13
C ILE A 76 9.55 1.99 -0.84
N ALA A 77 9.69 1.61 0.44
CA ALA A 77 10.32 0.36 0.82
C ALA A 77 9.62 -0.88 0.24
N GLU A 78 8.27 -0.90 0.24
CA GLU A 78 7.51 -2.02 -0.32
C GLU A 78 7.58 -2.08 -1.86
N PHE A 79 7.65 -0.94 -2.56
CA PHE A 79 7.90 -0.89 -4.00
C PHE A 79 9.31 -1.36 -4.34
N GLN A 80 10.33 -0.86 -3.63
CA GLN A 80 11.73 -1.25 -3.86
C GLN A 80 11.98 -2.74 -3.62
N LYS A 81 11.29 -3.39 -2.67
CA LYS A 81 11.34 -4.85 -2.47
C LYS A 81 10.89 -5.66 -3.69
N GLN A 82 10.10 -5.06 -4.57
CA GLN A 82 9.66 -5.66 -5.84
C GLN A 82 10.53 -5.23 -7.03
N GLY A 83 11.67 -4.56 -6.79
CA GLY A 83 12.55 -4.04 -7.84
C GLY A 83 11.97 -2.85 -8.61
N LEU A 84 10.95 -2.16 -8.04
CA LEU A 84 10.27 -1.04 -8.69
C LEU A 84 10.97 0.29 -8.37
N LEU A 85 11.06 1.17 -9.37
CA LEU A 85 11.76 2.45 -9.26
C LEU A 85 10.87 3.51 -8.61
N CYS A 86 11.39 4.15 -7.56
CA CYS A 86 10.69 5.14 -6.76
C CYS A 86 11.31 6.53 -6.86
N ALA A 87 10.47 7.57 -6.82
CA ALA A 87 10.87 8.97 -6.70
C ALA A 87 10.15 9.64 -5.53
N LEU A 88 10.90 10.37 -4.71
CA LEU A 88 10.40 11.21 -3.63
C LEU A 88 10.67 12.68 -3.95
N ILE A 89 9.62 13.48 -4.01
CA ILE A 89 9.67 14.93 -4.14
C ILE A 89 9.29 15.53 -2.79
N ASP A 90 10.31 15.99 -2.07
CA ASP A 90 10.18 16.60 -0.75
C ASP A 90 10.07 18.12 -0.87
N ALA A 91 8.86 18.61 -1.05
CA ALA A 91 8.58 20.04 -1.12
C ALA A 91 8.55 20.70 0.28
N GLU A 92 8.46 19.93 1.36
CA GLU A 92 8.55 20.45 2.74
C GLU A 92 9.98 20.64 3.22
N HIS A 93 10.98 20.10 2.51
CA HIS A 93 12.40 20.09 2.88
C HIS A 93 12.63 19.49 4.28
N ARG A 94 11.91 18.39 4.60
CA ARG A 94 11.93 17.74 5.93
C ARG A 94 12.24 16.25 5.86
N ALA A 95 12.73 15.78 4.71
CA ALA A 95 13.11 14.37 4.58
C ALA A 95 14.23 14.02 5.57
N ASP A 96 14.05 12.89 6.25
CA ASP A 96 15.03 12.31 7.17
C ASP A 96 15.56 11.00 6.57
N PRO A 97 16.80 10.99 6.03
CA PRO A 97 17.39 9.81 5.41
C PRO A 97 17.59 8.65 6.40
N GLU A 98 17.97 8.94 7.64
CA GLU A 98 18.17 7.90 8.66
C GLU A 98 16.85 7.22 9.03
N TYR A 99 15.79 8.01 9.16
CA TYR A 99 14.48 7.47 9.40
C TYR A 99 13.95 6.67 8.19
N ALA A 100 14.14 7.17 6.97
CA ALA A 100 13.77 6.44 5.75
C ALA A 100 14.49 5.09 5.69
N LYS A 101 15.79 5.05 5.96
CA LYS A 101 16.60 3.83 6.03
C LYS A 101 16.12 2.87 7.13
N ALA A 102 15.78 3.39 8.31
CA ALA A 102 15.22 2.58 9.41
C ALA A 102 13.90 1.90 9.03
N LEU A 103 13.11 2.50 8.13
CA LEU A 103 11.87 1.94 7.59
C LEU A 103 12.09 0.98 6.40
N GLY A 104 13.34 0.77 5.99
CA GLY A 104 13.73 -0.18 4.94
C GLY A 104 13.86 0.43 3.54
N VAL A 105 13.93 1.77 3.43
CA VAL A 105 14.19 2.43 2.15
C VAL A 105 15.67 2.25 1.77
N ASN A 106 15.93 1.81 0.55
CA ASN A 106 17.25 1.86 -0.07
C ASN A 106 17.45 3.26 -0.66
N LEU A 107 18.33 4.05 -0.03
CA LEU A 107 18.56 5.45 -0.43
C LEU A 107 19.29 5.55 -1.77
N ASP A 108 20.12 4.58 -2.12
CA ASP A 108 20.91 4.58 -3.36
C ASP A 108 20.03 4.33 -4.60
N ASP A 109 18.89 3.65 -4.43
CA ASP A 109 17.92 3.36 -5.48
C ASP A 109 16.69 4.29 -5.43
N LEU A 110 16.78 5.41 -4.68
CA LEU A 110 15.70 6.38 -4.56
C LEU A 110 16.02 7.66 -5.33
N ILE A 111 15.20 8.00 -6.33
CA ILE A 111 15.26 9.33 -6.95
C ILE A 111 14.73 10.35 -5.95
N PHE A 112 15.58 11.32 -5.57
CA PHE A 112 15.23 12.33 -4.57
C PHE A 112 15.31 13.74 -5.17
N LEU A 113 14.27 14.55 -4.94
CA LEU A 113 14.18 15.93 -5.39
C LEU A 113 13.63 16.82 -4.27
N GLN A 114 14.33 17.93 -3.99
CA GLN A 114 13.83 19.02 -3.14
C GLN A 114 13.64 20.27 -4.01
N PRO A 115 12.43 20.50 -4.53
CA PRO A 115 12.17 21.62 -5.43
C PRO A 115 12.09 22.93 -4.64
N MET A 116 12.64 24.02 -5.21
CA MET A 116 12.53 25.36 -4.65
C MET A 116 11.16 26.01 -4.95
N LYS A 117 10.47 25.51 -5.96
CA LYS A 117 9.17 26.01 -6.41
C LYS A 117 8.26 24.86 -6.84
N GLY A 118 6.95 25.07 -6.70
CA GLY A 118 5.95 24.06 -7.02
C GLY A 118 5.90 23.69 -8.49
N GLU A 119 6.26 24.61 -9.38
CA GLU A 119 6.37 24.37 -10.82
C GLU A 119 7.35 23.23 -11.13
N ASP A 120 8.51 23.22 -10.47
CA ASP A 120 9.55 22.18 -10.65
C ASP A 120 9.06 20.81 -10.12
N ALA A 121 8.31 20.81 -9.01
CA ALA A 121 7.72 19.58 -8.48
C ALA A 121 6.75 18.95 -9.48
N TRP A 122 5.83 19.74 -10.04
CA TRP A 122 4.86 19.25 -11.02
C TRP A 122 5.48 18.88 -12.36
N GLU A 123 6.51 19.63 -12.79
CA GLU A 123 7.26 19.28 -13.99
C GLU A 123 8.01 17.97 -13.82
N ALA A 124 8.64 17.72 -12.66
CA ALA A 124 9.30 16.47 -12.37
C ALA A 124 8.30 15.28 -12.43
N ILE A 125 7.12 15.39 -11.80
CA ILE A 125 6.06 14.38 -11.88
C ILE A 125 5.68 14.11 -13.33
N ARG A 126 5.52 15.16 -14.14
CA ARG A 126 5.19 15.04 -15.57
C ARG A 126 6.27 14.30 -16.34
N GLN A 127 7.53 14.59 -16.09
CA GLN A 127 8.65 13.93 -16.77
C GLN A 127 8.81 12.46 -16.33
N TYR A 128 8.64 12.15 -15.04
CA TYR A 128 8.61 10.77 -14.56
C TYR A 128 7.49 9.96 -15.22
N ALA A 129 6.28 10.50 -15.27
CA ALA A 129 5.15 9.87 -15.94
C ALA A 129 5.42 9.65 -17.45
N LYS A 130 6.03 10.64 -18.13
CA LYS A 130 6.38 10.56 -19.55
C LYS A 130 7.47 9.52 -19.83
N SER A 131 8.41 9.33 -18.91
CA SER A 131 9.49 8.35 -19.07
C SER A 131 8.98 6.91 -19.14
N GLY A 132 7.83 6.63 -18.48
CA GLY A 132 7.26 5.29 -18.37
C GLY A 132 8.09 4.31 -17.54
N LYS A 133 9.13 4.80 -16.82
CA LYS A 133 10.10 3.97 -16.09
C LYS A 133 9.98 4.08 -14.57
N VAL A 134 9.30 5.11 -14.07
CA VAL A 134 9.11 5.32 -12.63
C VAL A 134 7.78 4.71 -12.22
N ASP A 135 7.80 3.84 -11.21
CA ASP A 135 6.66 3.08 -10.74
C ASP A 135 5.90 3.76 -9.61
N LEU A 136 6.62 4.48 -8.76
CA LEU A 136 6.07 5.25 -7.64
C LEU A 136 6.65 6.66 -7.64
N VAL A 137 5.76 7.66 -7.58
CA VAL A 137 6.14 9.05 -7.28
C VAL A 137 5.39 9.52 -6.05
N ILE A 138 6.12 10.10 -5.11
CA ILE A 138 5.56 10.72 -3.91
C ILE A 138 5.83 12.22 -3.95
N LEU A 139 4.80 13.03 -3.72
CA LEU A 139 4.92 14.46 -3.46
C LEU A 139 4.52 14.73 -2.00
N ASP A 140 5.48 15.09 -1.18
CA ASP A 140 5.29 15.46 0.21
C ASP A 140 5.65 16.94 0.41
N SER A 141 4.70 17.89 0.38
CA SER A 141 3.27 17.76 0.26
C SER A 141 2.71 18.68 -0.85
N ILE A 142 1.43 18.51 -1.23
CA ILE A 142 0.74 19.46 -2.13
C ILE A 142 0.75 20.88 -1.54
N ASP A 143 0.53 21.03 -0.23
CA ASP A 143 0.50 22.33 0.44
C ASP A 143 1.83 23.07 0.33
N ALA A 144 2.94 22.36 0.34
CA ALA A 144 4.28 22.95 0.25
C ALA A 144 4.72 23.24 -1.20
N ALA A 145 4.15 22.57 -2.20
CA ALA A 145 4.46 22.79 -3.61
C ALA A 145 3.80 24.08 -4.15
N ARG A 146 4.28 25.23 -3.67
CA ARG A 146 3.71 26.56 -3.98
C ARG A 146 4.31 27.19 -5.24
N PRO A 147 3.54 28.04 -5.94
CA PRO A 147 4.06 28.82 -7.07
C PRO A 147 5.21 29.73 -6.67
N GLU A 148 6.20 29.89 -7.57
CA GLU A 148 7.36 30.80 -7.39
C GLU A 148 6.92 32.23 -7.05
N VAL A 149 5.87 32.72 -7.70
CA VAL A 149 5.34 34.09 -7.52
C VAL A 149 4.81 34.33 -6.09
N GLU A 150 4.49 33.30 -5.31
CA GLU A 150 4.12 33.46 -3.89
C GLU A 150 5.31 33.80 -3.00
N GLY A 151 6.55 33.48 -3.43
CA GLY A 151 7.78 33.81 -2.70
C GLY A 151 8.30 35.23 -2.95
N GLU A 152 7.90 35.87 -4.06
CA GLU A 152 8.42 37.16 -4.48
C GLU A 152 7.51 38.33 -4.11
N ASN A 153 6.23 38.11 -3.84
CA ASN A 153 5.25 39.14 -3.58
C ASN A 153 4.64 39.04 -2.20
N ASP A 154 4.41 40.22 -1.59
CA ASP A 154 3.74 40.39 -0.30
C ASP A 154 2.41 39.61 -0.19
N PHE A 155 2.07 39.28 1.03
CA PHE A 155 0.94 38.48 1.57
C PHE A 155 -0.46 38.84 1.04
N ASP A 156 -0.65 38.96 -0.28
CA ASP A 156 -1.91 39.37 -0.88
C ASP A 156 -2.83 38.16 -1.15
N SER A 157 -4.11 38.34 -0.91
CA SER A 157 -5.18 37.33 -1.02
C SER A 157 -5.35 36.72 -2.44
N SER A 158 -4.73 37.31 -3.46
CA SER A 158 -4.73 36.81 -4.85
C SER A 158 -3.97 35.49 -5.03
N ASN A 159 -3.16 35.09 -4.06
CA ASN A 159 -2.26 33.94 -4.17
C ASN A 159 -2.95 32.57 -3.99
N ILE A 160 -4.06 32.50 -3.25
CA ILE A 160 -4.81 31.24 -3.01
C ILE A 160 -5.28 30.61 -4.34
N GLY A 161 -5.71 31.41 -5.30
CA GLY A 161 -6.14 30.95 -6.61
C GLY A 161 -5.00 30.41 -7.48
N ARG A 162 -3.78 30.91 -7.33
CA ARG A 162 -2.61 30.48 -8.11
C ARG A 162 -2.14 29.09 -7.73
N HIS A 163 -2.04 28.78 -6.42
CA HIS A 163 -1.70 27.44 -5.94
C HIS A 163 -2.72 26.38 -6.42
N ALA A 164 -4.02 26.67 -6.32
CA ALA A 164 -5.06 25.78 -6.83
C ALA A 164 -4.97 25.56 -8.35
N LYS A 165 -4.61 26.62 -9.12
CA LYS A 165 -4.41 26.55 -10.58
C LYS A 165 -3.19 25.72 -10.94
N LEU A 166 -2.06 25.91 -10.23
CA LEU A 166 -0.82 25.13 -10.41
C LEU A 166 -1.08 23.64 -10.15
N THR A 167 -1.64 23.31 -8.98
CA THR A 167 -1.99 21.94 -8.60
C THR A 167 -2.96 21.30 -9.61
N GLY A 168 -4.00 22.04 -10.04
CA GLY A 168 -4.96 21.55 -11.03
C GLY A 168 -4.32 21.24 -12.39
N ASN A 169 -3.44 22.11 -12.85
CA ASN A 169 -2.72 21.90 -14.11
C ASN A 169 -1.73 20.74 -14.01
N GLY A 170 -0.97 20.66 -12.93
CA GLY A 170 -0.01 19.58 -12.68
C GLY A 170 -0.70 18.22 -12.64
N MET A 171 -1.72 18.06 -11.82
CA MET A 171 -2.49 16.82 -11.73
C MET A 171 -3.14 16.42 -13.05
N ARG A 172 -3.69 17.39 -13.81
CA ARG A 172 -4.28 17.13 -15.13
C ARG A 172 -3.24 16.56 -16.09
N GLN A 173 -2.07 17.18 -16.19
CA GLN A 173 -1.00 16.73 -17.08
C GLN A 173 -0.47 15.35 -16.66
N ALA A 174 -0.19 15.14 -15.39
CA ALA A 174 0.26 13.85 -14.87
C ALA A 174 -0.79 12.74 -15.08
N SER A 175 -2.09 13.05 -14.93
CA SER A 175 -3.17 12.07 -15.11
C SER A 175 -3.29 11.54 -16.53
N ILE A 176 -2.96 12.34 -17.55
CA ILE A 176 -2.95 11.92 -18.95
C ILE A 176 -1.81 10.93 -19.21
N LEU A 177 -0.66 11.13 -18.56
CA LEU A 177 0.57 10.38 -18.80
C LEU A 177 0.74 9.15 -17.89
N ARG A 178 0.02 9.08 -16.75
CA ARG A 178 0.18 8.02 -15.75
C ARG A 178 0.04 6.60 -16.30
N GLY A 179 -0.77 6.42 -17.34
CA GLY A 179 -1.01 5.11 -17.96
C GLY A 179 0.16 4.61 -18.81
N ILE A 180 1.17 5.44 -19.10
CA ILE A 180 2.30 5.04 -19.94
C ILE A 180 3.15 3.98 -19.24
N GLY A 181 3.51 4.22 -17.95
CA GLY A 181 4.33 3.31 -17.14
C GLY A 181 3.59 2.69 -15.95
N ASN A 182 2.26 2.77 -15.92
CA ASN A 182 1.45 2.28 -14.80
C ASN A 182 1.87 2.89 -13.44
N MET A 183 2.28 4.17 -13.45
CA MET A 183 2.87 4.89 -12.31
C MET A 183 1.85 5.16 -11.22
N CYS A 184 2.13 4.74 -9.99
CA CYS A 184 1.40 5.16 -8.79
C CYS A 184 1.90 6.54 -8.34
N CYS A 185 0.98 7.47 -8.01
CA CYS A 185 1.35 8.72 -7.37
C CYS A 185 0.69 8.81 -6.00
N ILE A 186 1.47 9.08 -4.97
CA ILE A 186 1.00 9.37 -3.62
C ILE A 186 1.25 10.84 -3.32
N PHE A 187 0.20 11.55 -2.97
CA PHE A 187 0.23 12.96 -2.57
C PHE A 187 -0.11 13.05 -1.09
N THR A 188 0.72 13.70 -0.31
CA THR A 188 0.34 14.06 1.07
C THR A 188 -0.31 15.44 1.07
N ASN A 189 -1.26 15.63 1.98
CA ASN A 189 -1.93 16.91 2.15
C ASN A 189 -2.31 17.14 3.61
N GLN A 190 -2.37 18.41 4.00
CA GLN A 190 -2.78 18.81 5.34
C GLN A 190 -4.27 19.13 5.38
N ILE A 191 -4.86 19.06 6.58
CA ILE A 191 -6.21 19.55 6.85
C ILE A 191 -6.09 20.94 7.44
N ARG A 192 -6.81 21.89 6.84
CA ARG A 192 -6.99 23.24 7.38
C ARG A 192 -8.45 23.44 7.72
N GLN A 193 -8.74 24.12 8.80
CA GLN A 193 -10.09 24.49 9.17
C GLN A 193 -10.44 25.82 8.52
N ASN A 194 -11.55 25.86 7.78
CA ASN A 194 -12.16 27.08 7.28
C ASN A 194 -13.48 27.31 8.05
N PRO A 195 -13.48 28.17 9.09
CA PRO A 195 -14.69 28.44 9.90
C PRO A 195 -15.84 29.04 9.09
N ALA A 196 -15.53 29.67 7.94
CA ALA A 196 -16.51 30.28 7.07
C ALA A 196 -17.10 29.32 6.03
N ALA A 197 -16.70 28.04 6.02
CA ALA A 197 -17.21 27.07 5.06
C ALA A 197 -18.66 26.69 5.41
N MET A 198 -19.58 26.87 4.46
CA MET A 198 -20.92 26.30 4.53
C MET A 198 -20.83 24.80 4.22
N GLY A 199 -20.78 23.93 5.26
CA GLY A 199 -20.63 22.47 5.16
C GLY A 199 -19.45 21.94 5.97
N ASP A 200 -18.64 21.02 5.40
CA ASP A 200 -17.46 20.50 6.10
C ASP A 200 -16.39 21.61 6.23
N PRO A 201 -16.04 22.01 7.47
CA PRO A 201 -15.04 23.03 7.70
C PRO A 201 -13.62 22.57 7.34
N ASN A 202 -13.40 21.27 7.14
CA ASN A 202 -12.11 20.71 6.81
C ASN A 202 -11.82 20.85 5.31
N VAL A 203 -10.90 21.73 4.97
CA VAL A 203 -10.45 21.96 3.60
C VAL A 203 -9.01 21.47 3.43
N THR A 204 -8.69 21.00 2.23
CA THR A 204 -7.32 20.64 1.85
C THR A 204 -6.75 21.71 0.91
N PRO A 205 -5.50 22.17 1.11
CA PRO A 205 -4.77 23.03 0.19
C PRO A 205 -4.70 22.49 -1.24
N GLY A 206 -4.39 23.37 -2.22
CA GLY A 206 -4.34 22.97 -3.62
C GLY A 206 -5.70 22.93 -4.33
N GLY A 207 -6.77 23.40 -3.67
CA GLY A 207 -8.12 23.49 -4.24
C GLY A 207 -8.80 22.12 -4.39
N ASN A 208 -9.69 22.01 -5.37
CA ASN A 208 -10.46 20.77 -5.59
C ASN A 208 -9.76 19.73 -6.49
N ALA A 209 -8.57 20.02 -7.01
CA ALA A 209 -7.91 19.15 -7.99
C ALA A 209 -7.70 17.73 -7.45
N ALA A 210 -7.15 17.58 -6.24
CA ALA A 210 -6.94 16.28 -5.62
C ALA A 210 -8.26 15.50 -5.45
N LYS A 211 -9.36 16.18 -5.13
CA LYS A 211 -10.69 15.55 -5.01
C LYS A 211 -11.15 14.93 -6.33
N PHE A 212 -10.80 15.52 -7.48
CA PHE A 212 -11.19 15.01 -8.79
C PHE A 212 -10.21 13.97 -9.33
N TYR A 213 -8.91 14.25 -9.30
CA TYR A 213 -7.89 13.43 -9.95
C TYR A 213 -7.46 12.19 -9.14
N CYS A 214 -7.47 12.27 -7.80
CA CYS A 214 -7.12 11.10 -6.99
C CYS A 214 -8.23 10.05 -7.05
N SER A 215 -7.84 8.82 -7.34
CA SER A 215 -8.75 7.66 -7.34
C SER A 215 -9.10 7.25 -5.92
N ILE A 216 -8.17 7.40 -4.99
CA ILE A 216 -8.36 7.11 -3.57
C ILE A 216 -7.95 8.33 -2.75
N ARG A 217 -8.74 8.64 -1.71
CA ARG A 217 -8.42 9.64 -0.69
C ARG A 217 -8.55 8.98 0.67
N VAL A 218 -7.45 8.98 1.42
CA VAL A 218 -7.35 8.38 2.75
C VAL A 218 -7.18 9.49 3.78
N SER A 219 -8.14 9.62 4.66
CA SER A 219 -8.05 10.51 5.82
C SER A 219 -7.41 9.76 6.98
N LEU A 220 -6.39 10.34 7.58
CA LEU A 220 -5.65 9.83 8.73
C LEU A 220 -5.91 10.71 9.94
N LYS A 221 -6.22 10.09 11.08
CA LYS A 221 -6.46 10.79 12.35
C LYS A 221 -5.74 10.06 13.47
N ARG A 222 -4.99 10.78 14.30
CA ARG A 222 -4.45 10.22 15.54
C ARG A 222 -5.60 9.99 16.52
N LYS A 223 -5.82 8.74 16.91
CA LYS A 223 -6.84 8.33 17.88
C LYS A 223 -6.31 8.39 19.31
N GLY A 224 -5.06 8.01 19.50
CA GLY A 224 -4.41 7.98 20.80
C GLY A 224 -2.90 7.84 20.68
N THR A 225 -2.23 7.97 21.82
CA THR A 225 -0.79 7.73 21.96
C THR A 225 -0.62 6.62 23.00
N ASN A 226 0.10 5.58 22.62
CA ASN A 226 0.39 4.45 23.50
C ASN A 226 1.67 4.74 24.29
N LYS A 227 1.66 4.38 25.56
CA LYS A 227 2.77 4.56 26.49
C LYS A 227 3.31 3.20 26.92
N ASP A 228 4.60 3.15 27.21
CA ASP A 228 5.24 2.00 27.85
C ASP A 228 4.99 1.97 29.38
N LYS A 229 5.60 0.99 30.06
CA LYS A 229 5.51 0.84 31.52
C LYS A 229 6.15 1.98 32.29
N ALA A 230 7.02 2.76 31.66
CA ALA A 230 7.68 3.95 32.21
C ALA A 230 6.93 5.25 31.85
N GLU A 231 5.68 5.14 31.35
CA GLU A 231 4.82 6.24 30.90
C GLU A 231 5.39 7.07 29.73
N GLN A 232 6.42 6.56 29.04
CA GLN A 232 6.95 7.20 27.85
C GLN A 232 6.09 6.87 26.63
N SER A 233 5.83 7.88 25.80
CA SER A 233 5.08 7.71 24.55
C SER A 233 5.92 6.91 23.56
N VAL A 234 5.43 5.76 23.10
CA VAL A 234 6.16 4.83 22.21
C VAL A 234 5.54 4.68 20.84
N SER A 235 4.24 4.89 20.70
CA SER A 235 3.54 4.80 19.43
C SER A 235 2.26 5.64 19.40
N ASN A 236 1.78 5.93 18.21
CA ASN A 236 0.46 6.51 17.99
C ASN A 236 -0.45 5.46 17.31
N THR A 237 -1.67 5.33 17.82
CA THR A 237 -2.75 4.64 17.12
C THR A 237 -3.35 5.60 16.10
N VAL A 238 -3.27 5.23 14.83
CA VAL A 238 -3.78 6.00 13.70
C VAL A 238 -5.04 5.33 13.15
N GLN A 239 -6.13 6.09 13.15
CA GLN A 239 -7.35 5.72 12.45
C GLN A 239 -7.27 6.21 11.01
N LEU A 240 -7.61 5.33 10.08
CA LEU A 240 -7.75 5.64 8.67
C LEU A 240 -9.20 5.53 8.22
N LYS A 241 -9.56 6.35 7.21
CA LYS A 241 -10.85 6.29 6.51
C LYS A 241 -10.67 6.62 5.04
N THR A 242 -11.14 5.75 4.17
CA THR A 242 -11.20 6.05 2.73
C THR A 242 -12.40 6.95 2.43
N SER A 243 -12.17 8.26 2.32
CA SER A 243 -13.25 9.23 2.04
C SER A 243 -13.69 9.23 0.57
N LYS A 244 -12.82 8.76 -0.33
CA LYS A 244 -13.10 8.53 -1.76
C LYS A 244 -12.37 7.25 -2.20
N ASN A 245 -13.03 6.44 -2.99
CA ASN A 245 -12.41 5.31 -3.69
C ASN A 245 -13.17 5.07 -4.98
N SER A 246 -12.52 5.23 -6.14
CA SER A 246 -13.13 5.01 -7.46
C SER A 246 -12.79 3.64 -8.07
N ILE A 247 -11.97 2.85 -7.38
CA ILE A 247 -11.55 1.50 -7.84
C ILE A 247 -12.06 0.38 -6.93
N ALA A 248 -12.66 0.74 -5.79
CA ALA A 248 -13.30 -0.18 -4.84
C ALA A 248 -14.36 0.58 -4.02
N PRO A 249 -15.20 -0.09 -3.22
CA PRO A 249 -16.16 0.56 -2.34
C PRO A 249 -15.47 1.53 -1.36
N PRO A 250 -15.93 2.80 -1.29
CA PRO A 250 -15.36 3.81 -0.38
C PRO A 250 -15.81 3.61 1.08
N TYR A 251 -15.40 4.54 1.95
CA TYR A 251 -15.79 4.66 3.37
C TYR A 251 -15.34 3.50 4.27
N LYS A 252 -14.31 2.74 3.83
CA LYS A 252 -13.70 1.74 4.69
C LYS A 252 -12.85 2.41 5.75
N GLU A 253 -12.88 1.84 6.94
CA GLU A 253 -12.14 2.33 8.11
C GLU A 253 -11.22 1.22 8.64
N GLY A 254 -10.20 1.62 9.36
CA GLY A 254 -9.28 0.73 10.05
C GLY A 254 -8.38 1.51 11.00
N GLU A 255 -7.63 0.77 11.80
CA GLU A 255 -6.70 1.33 12.78
C GLU A 255 -5.41 0.52 12.78
N PHE A 256 -4.29 1.20 12.87
CA PHE A 256 -2.97 0.59 13.01
C PHE A 256 -2.06 1.46 13.87
N ASP A 257 -1.03 0.86 14.44
CA ASP A 257 -0.09 1.57 15.30
C ASP A 257 1.17 1.97 14.53
N LEU A 258 1.61 3.21 14.73
CA LEU A 258 2.89 3.75 14.28
C LEU A 258 3.83 3.89 15.47
N VAL A 259 4.83 3.03 15.54
CA VAL A 259 5.88 3.04 16.57
C VAL A 259 6.93 4.08 16.20
N PHE A 260 7.28 4.94 17.13
CA PHE A 260 8.29 5.99 16.89
C PHE A 260 9.64 5.39 16.50
N GLY A 261 10.23 5.92 15.43
CA GLY A 261 11.49 5.42 14.87
C GLY A 261 11.40 4.08 14.10
N LYS A 262 10.26 3.36 14.16
CA LYS A 262 10.10 2.03 13.53
C LYS A 262 8.94 1.93 12.54
N GLY A 263 8.05 2.94 12.51
CA GLY A 263 6.90 2.98 11.60
C GLY A 263 5.78 2.00 11.99
N ILE A 264 5.18 1.35 11.01
CA ILE A 264 4.03 0.44 11.22
C ILE A 264 4.43 -0.73 12.13
N ASP A 265 3.68 -0.94 13.23
CA ASP A 265 3.80 -2.15 14.05
C ASP A 265 3.17 -3.34 13.30
N LYS A 266 3.98 -4.00 12.46
CA LYS A 266 3.52 -5.15 11.65
C LYS A 266 3.02 -6.33 12.50
N LEU A 267 3.51 -6.48 13.74
CA LEU A 267 3.07 -7.54 14.64
C LEU A 267 1.68 -7.23 15.21
N ALA A 268 1.45 -5.99 15.65
CA ALA A 268 0.13 -5.53 16.08
C ALA A 268 -0.88 -5.57 14.93
N ASP A 269 -0.49 -5.10 13.74
CA ASP A 269 -1.33 -5.08 12.55
C ASP A 269 -1.78 -6.51 12.18
N ALA A 270 -0.85 -7.47 12.14
CA ALA A 270 -1.17 -8.87 11.87
C ALA A 270 -2.02 -9.52 12.97
N LEU A 271 -1.78 -9.18 14.25
CA LEU A 271 -2.57 -9.68 15.37
C LEU A 271 -4.01 -9.18 15.29
N ASN A 272 -4.18 -7.88 15.08
CA ASN A 272 -5.50 -7.23 14.96
C ASN A 272 -6.27 -7.71 13.73
N ALA A 273 -5.61 -7.79 12.59
CA ALA A 273 -6.18 -8.36 11.37
C ALA A 273 -6.52 -9.86 11.52
N GLY A 274 -5.68 -10.60 12.23
CA GLY A 274 -5.91 -12.02 12.56
C GLY A 274 -7.16 -12.23 13.41
N VAL A 275 -7.36 -11.39 14.42
CA VAL A 275 -8.57 -11.41 15.25
C VAL A 275 -9.79 -10.99 14.44
N ALA A 276 -9.71 -9.91 13.65
CA ALA A 276 -10.80 -9.44 12.82
C ALA A 276 -11.23 -10.45 11.74
N SER A 277 -10.29 -11.22 11.21
CA SER A 277 -10.54 -12.26 10.21
C SER A 277 -11.00 -13.60 10.79
N GLY A 278 -10.99 -13.75 12.13
CA GLY A 278 -11.29 -15.02 12.80
C GLY A 278 -10.17 -16.07 12.71
N ILE A 279 -9.04 -15.76 12.08
CA ILE A 279 -7.85 -16.64 12.03
C ILE A 279 -7.24 -16.78 13.43
N ILE A 280 -7.17 -15.68 14.17
CA ILE A 280 -6.74 -15.65 15.57
C ILE A 280 -7.97 -15.48 16.44
N THR A 281 -8.12 -16.34 17.43
CA THR A 281 -9.19 -16.24 18.42
C THR A 281 -8.68 -15.54 19.67
N LYS A 282 -9.38 -14.48 20.13
CA LYS A 282 -9.14 -13.80 21.39
C LYS A 282 -10.25 -14.15 22.38
N LYS A 283 -9.89 -14.81 23.50
CA LYS A 283 -10.82 -15.11 24.61
C LYS A 283 -10.28 -14.47 25.88
N GLY A 284 -10.91 -13.38 26.33
CA GLY A 284 -10.37 -12.56 27.39
C GLY A 284 -8.99 -12.01 27.04
N SER A 285 -7.98 -12.29 27.83
CA SER A 285 -6.57 -11.93 27.57
C SER A 285 -5.79 -12.97 26.74
N PHE A 286 -6.37 -14.13 26.44
CA PHE A 286 -5.67 -15.21 25.74
C PHE A 286 -5.87 -15.15 24.22
N TYR A 287 -4.78 -15.31 23.51
CA TYR A 287 -4.75 -15.42 22.05
C TYR A 287 -4.43 -16.85 21.64
N SER A 288 -5.16 -17.38 20.68
CA SER A 288 -4.94 -18.70 20.11
C SER A 288 -5.23 -18.70 18.61
N PHE A 289 -4.65 -19.68 17.93
CA PHE A 289 -4.77 -19.89 16.50
C PHE A 289 -5.13 -21.36 16.26
N THR A 290 -6.22 -21.63 15.53
CA THR A 290 -6.61 -23.00 15.21
C THR A 290 -6.29 -23.28 13.76
N TYR A 291 -5.47 -24.29 13.53
CA TYR A 291 -5.10 -24.75 12.19
C TYR A 291 -5.09 -26.26 12.13
N ALA A 292 -5.77 -26.84 11.12
CA ALA A 292 -5.89 -28.28 10.94
C ALA A 292 -6.28 -29.02 12.25
N GLU A 293 -7.32 -28.53 12.93
CA GLU A 293 -7.89 -29.07 14.20
C GLU A 293 -6.99 -28.93 15.43
N LYS A 294 -5.77 -28.44 15.28
CA LYS A 294 -4.88 -28.14 16.43
C LYS A 294 -5.02 -26.68 16.85
N ASN A 295 -5.23 -26.51 18.16
CA ASN A 295 -5.26 -25.18 18.79
C ASN A 295 -3.85 -24.83 19.31
N VAL A 296 -3.25 -23.80 18.72
CA VAL A 296 -1.92 -23.27 19.10
C VAL A 296 -2.14 -22.03 19.98
N LYS A 297 -1.63 -22.06 21.20
CA LYS A 297 -1.65 -20.89 22.11
C LYS A 297 -0.57 -19.89 21.68
N LEU A 298 -0.96 -18.64 21.44
CA LEU A 298 -0.02 -17.57 21.12
C LEU A 298 0.51 -16.90 22.41
N GLY A 299 -0.31 -16.86 23.45
CA GLY A 299 0.06 -16.33 24.78
C GLY A 299 -1.07 -15.61 25.48
N GLN A 300 -0.77 -15.12 26.68
CA GLN A 300 -1.65 -14.25 27.46
C GLN A 300 -1.17 -12.80 27.32
N GLY A 301 -2.05 -11.92 26.88
CA GLY A 301 -1.74 -10.53 26.57
C GLY A 301 -1.20 -10.33 25.17
N GLU A 302 -1.25 -9.09 24.72
CA GLU A 302 -0.82 -8.68 23.37
C GLU A 302 0.68 -8.85 23.18
N ASP A 303 1.49 -8.50 24.18
CA ASP A 303 2.95 -8.61 24.11
C ASP A 303 3.40 -10.06 23.89
N ALA A 304 2.79 -11.02 24.62
CA ALA A 304 3.11 -12.45 24.46
C ALA A 304 2.71 -12.95 23.08
N ALA A 305 1.56 -12.53 22.54
CA ALA A 305 1.12 -12.89 21.19
C ALA A 305 2.03 -12.28 20.12
N LYS A 306 2.44 -11.01 20.27
CA LYS A 306 3.43 -10.36 19.37
C LYS A 306 4.78 -11.07 19.42
N LEU A 307 5.25 -11.42 20.62
CA LEU A 307 6.50 -12.19 20.78
C LEU A 307 6.41 -13.55 20.08
N TRP A 308 5.28 -14.24 20.17
CA TRP A 308 5.05 -15.47 19.43
C TRP A 308 5.10 -15.25 17.92
N LEU A 309 4.44 -14.21 17.39
CA LEU A 309 4.45 -13.86 15.97
C LEU A 309 5.84 -13.48 15.46
N SER A 310 6.69 -12.85 16.28
CA SER A 310 8.02 -12.41 15.87
C SER A 310 9.03 -13.55 15.66
N GLN A 311 8.69 -14.80 16.04
CA GLN A 311 9.61 -15.94 15.96
C GLN A 311 9.54 -16.63 14.59
N GLY A 312 10.69 -16.74 13.92
CA GLY A 312 10.82 -17.41 12.62
C GLY A 312 9.86 -16.81 11.56
N GLU A 313 9.26 -17.64 10.74
CA GLU A 313 8.38 -17.26 9.64
C GLU A 313 6.89 -17.11 10.05
N ARG A 314 6.60 -17.03 11.36
CA ARG A 314 5.21 -17.05 11.85
C ARG A 314 4.40 -15.86 11.38
N LEU A 315 5.00 -14.66 11.40
CA LEU A 315 4.36 -13.44 10.92
C LEU A 315 3.95 -13.56 9.45
N GLU A 316 4.86 -14.02 8.60
CA GLU A 316 4.61 -14.17 7.16
C GLU A 316 3.53 -15.20 6.88
N LYS A 317 3.57 -16.34 7.56
CA LYS A 317 2.58 -17.40 7.41
C LYS A 317 1.19 -16.99 7.88
N ILE A 318 1.08 -16.34 9.04
CA ILE A 318 -0.19 -15.80 9.54
C ILE A 318 -0.71 -14.70 8.61
N THR A 319 0.14 -13.79 8.16
CA THR A 319 -0.21 -12.74 7.19
C THR A 319 -0.74 -13.34 5.88
N SER A 320 -0.10 -14.39 5.37
CA SER A 320 -0.56 -15.11 4.17
C SER A 320 -1.96 -15.72 4.37
N LEU A 321 -2.21 -16.35 5.53
CA LEU A 321 -3.52 -16.91 5.86
C LEU A 321 -4.60 -15.81 5.96
N ILE A 322 -4.28 -14.68 6.61
CA ILE A 322 -5.21 -13.55 6.71
C ILE A 322 -5.55 -13.00 5.33
N ARG A 323 -4.57 -12.85 4.44
CA ARG A 323 -4.80 -12.37 3.05
C ARG A 323 -5.64 -13.33 2.21
N LYS A 324 -5.64 -14.62 2.53
CA LYS A 324 -6.48 -15.66 1.90
C LYS A 324 -7.86 -15.79 2.58
N SER A 325 -8.10 -15.13 3.70
CA SER A 325 -9.37 -15.22 4.44
C SER A 325 -10.50 -14.50 3.72
N GLN A 326 -11.73 -15.00 3.92
CA GLN A 326 -12.94 -14.37 3.41
C GLN A 326 -13.06 -12.91 3.86
N TRP A 327 -12.71 -12.60 5.12
CA TRP A 327 -12.70 -11.25 5.66
C TRP A 327 -11.83 -10.29 4.84
N PHE A 328 -10.62 -10.71 4.43
CA PHE A 328 -9.73 -9.88 3.63
C PHE A 328 -10.26 -9.76 2.21
N LEU A 329 -10.67 -10.88 1.59
CA LEU A 329 -11.17 -10.93 0.21
C LEU A 329 -12.44 -10.09 0.03
N GLU A 330 -13.40 -10.15 0.95
CA GLU A 330 -14.56 -9.26 0.96
C GLU A 330 -14.17 -7.78 1.07
N GLY A 331 -13.10 -7.50 1.81
CA GLY A 331 -12.54 -6.15 1.92
C GLY A 331 -11.97 -5.61 0.60
N ILE A 332 -11.35 -6.45 -0.20
CA ILE A 332 -10.74 -6.05 -1.48
C ILE A 332 -11.66 -6.29 -2.70
N GLY A 333 -12.89 -6.82 -2.49
CA GLY A 333 -13.82 -7.23 -3.54
C GLY A 333 -13.39 -8.55 -4.18
N ASP A 334 -14.12 -9.00 -5.22
CA ASP A 334 -13.82 -10.25 -5.96
C ASP A 334 -12.50 -10.20 -6.76
N PHE A 335 -11.62 -9.27 -6.42
CA PHE A 335 -10.34 -9.12 -7.07
C PHE A 335 -9.36 -10.18 -6.55
N LYS A 336 -9.09 -11.20 -7.36
CA LYS A 336 -7.95 -12.10 -7.14
C LYS A 336 -6.66 -11.34 -7.50
N PRO A 337 -5.70 -11.16 -6.57
CA PRO A 337 -4.36 -10.68 -6.94
C PRO A 337 -3.82 -11.63 -8.01
N ARG A 338 -3.23 -11.08 -9.06
CA ARG A 338 -2.45 -11.90 -10.00
C ARG A 338 -1.33 -12.54 -9.16
N GLU A 339 -1.32 -13.86 -9.04
CA GLU A 339 -0.15 -14.58 -8.58
C GLU A 339 1.01 -14.11 -9.45
N GLN A 340 2.12 -13.72 -8.81
CA GLN A 340 3.32 -13.29 -9.51
C GLN A 340 3.65 -14.35 -10.55
N ALA A 341 3.51 -14.00 -11.83
CA ALA A 341 4.09 -14.79 -12.91
C ALA A 341 5.61 -14.65 -12.72
N VAL A 342 6.18 -15.62 -12.02
CA VAL A 342 7.62 -15.88 -12.08
C VAL A 342 7.91 -16.05 -13.56
N SER A 343 8.72 -15.16 -14.10
CA SER A 343 9.16 -15.12 -15.48
C SER A 343 9.63 -16.49 -15.94
N GLN A 344 8.78 -17.17 -16.71
CA GLN A 344 9.16 -18.29 -17.57
C GLN A 344 9.62 -17.75 -18.95
N GLU A 345 10.47 -16.75 -18.99
CA GLU A 345 11.04 -16.23 -20.23
C GLU A 345 12.51 -16.59 -20.43
N ASP A 346 13.12 -17.46 -19.59
CA ASP A 346 14.52 -17.86 -19.75
C ASP A 346 14.73 -19.36 -20.06
N SER A 347 13.76 -20.05 -20.69
CA SER A 347 13.94 -21.48 -21.01
C SER A 347 13.50 -21.92 -22.44
N GLU A 348 13.31 -21.00 -23.38
CA GLU A 348 13.03 -21.34 -24.78
C GLU A 348 14.07 -20.83 -25.79
N GLU A 349 15.36 -20.86 -25.45
CA GLU A 349 16.45 -20.83 -26.43
C GLU A 349 17.46 -21.93 -26.14
N GLN A 350 17.13 -23.17 -26.41
CA GLN A 350 18.04 -24.26 -26.84
C GLN A 350 17.29 -25.60 -26.85
N SER A 351 16.75 -25.97 -27.99
CA SER A 351 16.89 -27.29 -28.62
C SER A 351 15.89 -27.39 -29.75
N GLY A 352 16.39 -27.08 -30.95
CA GLY A 352 15.85 -27.63 -32.18
C GLY A 352 16.47 -29.01 -32.37
N GLU A 353 15.67 -29.85 -33.01
CA GLU A 353 16.00 -31.14 -33.64
C GLU A 353 15.62 -32.41 -32.87
N ASP A 354 14.83 -33.14 -33.63
CA ASP A 354 14.53 -34.57 -33.68
C ASP A 354 13.24 -35.11 -33.01
N ALA A 355 12.33 -35.25 -33.85
CA ALA A 355 11.40 -36.30 -34.36
C ALA A 355 10.86 -37.39 -33.39
N GLU A 356 9.57 -37.65 -33.68
CA GLU A 356 8.80 -38.90 -33.64
C GLU A 356 8.09 -39.39 -32.37
N VAL A 357 6.77 -39.22 -32.47
CA VAL A 357 5.67 -40.23 -32.28
C VAL A 357 5.68 -41.08 -31.00
N LEU A 358 4.66 -40.88 -30.15
CA LEU A 358 3.62 -41.87 -29.85
C LEU A 358 2.62 -41.39 -28.78
N GLN A 359 1.41 -41.76 -29.00
CA GLN A 359 0.12 -41.65 -28.38
C GLN A 359 -0.02 -41.79 -26.82
N ASP A 360 -1.10 -41.15 -26.36
CA ASP A 360 -2.06 -41.54 -25.31
C ASP A 360 -1.71 -41.29 -23.83
N GLY A 361 -2.61 -40.58 -23.17
CA GLY A 361 -2.83 -40.68 -21.76
C GLY A 361 -3.26 -39.39 -21.06
N GLY A 362 -4.59 -39.17 -20.96
CA GLY A 362 -5.16 -38.07 -20.21
C GLY A 362 -4.74 -38.05 -18.74
N GLY A 363 -4.53 -36.86 -18.21
CA GLY A 363 -4.24 -36.62 -16.80
C GLY A 363 -4.37 -35.15 -16.48
N SER A 364 -5.50 -34.78 -15.93
CA SER A 364 -5.81 -33.50 -15.32
C SER A 364 -4.74 -33.10 -14.30
N GLN A 365 -4.05 -31.99 -14.52
CA GLN A 365 -3.19 -31.38 -13.51
C GLN A 365 -3.97 -30.30 -12.71
N GLU A 366 -4.59 -30.76 -11.64
CA GLU A 366 -4.83 -29.97 -10.42
C GLU A 366 -3.56 -30.09 -9.56
N GLY A 367 -2.67 -29.10 -9.53
CA GLY A 367 -1.44 -29.35 -8.82
C GLY A 367 -0.52 -28.15 -8.52
N SER A 368 -1.02 -27.01 -7.98
CA SER A 368 -0.11 -26.04 -7.33
C SER A 368 -0.63 -25.49 -5.99
N SER A 369 -1.92 -25.56 -5.73
CA SER A 369 -2.52 -25.10 -4.47
C SER A 369 -2.29 -26.05 -3.28
N THR A 370 -2.05 -27.34 -3.52
CA THR A 370 -1.93 -28.37 -2.47
C THR A 370 -0.55 -28.43 -1.80
N ASN A 371 0.51 -28.06 -2.48
CA ASN A 371 1.87 -28.10 -1.93
C ASN A 371 2.13 -27.01 -0.89
N ASP A 372 1.61 -25.81 -1.10
CA ASP A 372 1.78 -24.69 -0.17
C ASP A 372 1.01 -24.92 1.15
N VAL A 373 -0.21 -25.44 1.06
CA VAL A 373 -1.01 -25.83 2.23
C VAL A 373 -0.39 -26.98 3.00
N ARG A 374 0.23 -27.94 2.30
CA ARG A 374 0.89 -29.10 2.93
C ARG A 374 2.15 -28.69 3.66
N SER A 375 2.98 -27.83 3.09
CA SER A 375 4.18 -27.25 3.72
C SER A 375 3.84 -26.42 4.97
N MET A 376 2.78 -25.60 4.90
CA MET A 376 2.30 -24.86 6.07
C MET A 376 1.72 -25.78 7.15
N ARG A 377 1.02 -26.84 6.75
CA ARG A 377 0.48 -27.84 7.67
C ARG A 377 1.58 -28.51 8.47
N GLU A 378 2.66 -28.97 7.83
CA GLU A 378 3.80 -29.61 8.48
C GLU A 378 4.54 -28.66 9.42
N TYR A 379 4.69 -27.38 9.05
CA TYR A 379 5.32 -26.39 9.89
C TYR A 379 4.58 -26.17 11.21
N PHE A 380 3.26 -25.98 11.18
CA PHE A 380 2.48 -25.75 12.41
C PHE A 380 2.24 -27.06 13.23
N LEU A 381 2.24 -28.22 12.59
CA LEU A 381 2.09 -29.51 13.28
C LEU A 381 3.33 -29.88 14.10
N ASN A 382 4.51 -29.44 13.69
CA ASN A 382 5.79 -29.74 14.35
C ASN A 382 6.17 -28.70 15.43
N MET A 383 5.34 -27.70 15.70
CA MET A 383 5.55 -26.75 16.80
C MET A 383 5.23 -27.39 18.15
N GLN A 384 6.25 -27.94 18.81
CA GLN A 384 6.14 -28.30 20.23
C GLN A 384 6.33 -27.05 21.10
N PRO A 385 5.52 -26.85 22.17
CA PRO A 385 5.82 -25.84 23.18
C PRO A 385 7.16 -26.23 23.83
N ARG A 386 8.13 -25.30 23.87
CA ARG A 386 9.32 -25.51 24.69
C ARG A 386 8.89 -25.67 26.13
N PRO A 387 9.41 -26.67 26.89
CA PRO A 387 9.16 -26.77 28.31
C PRO A 387 9.66 -25.50 28.99
N THR A 388 8.82 -24.89 29.80
CA THR A 388 9.21 -23.85 30.73
C THR A 388 10.19 -24.46 31.69
N SER A 389 11.42 -23.94 31.77
CA SER A 389 12.39 -24.32 32.77
C SER A 389 11.77 -24.15 34.17
N PRO A 390 11.89 -25.11 35.08
CA PRO A 390 11.48 -24.91 36.45
C PRO A 390 12.39 -23.86 37.06
N GLU A 391 11.78 -22.86 37.68
CA GLU A 391 12.45 -21.93 38.57
C GLU A 391 13.21 -22.72 39.63
N GLY A 392 14.50 -22.51 39.74
CA GLY A 392 15.34 -23.10 40.76
C GLY A 392 14.90 -22.54 42.11
N GLU A 393 14.48 -23.48 42.97
CA GLU A 393 14.32 -23.25 44.38
C GLU A 393 15.63 -22.84 45.02
N GLY A 394 15.49 -22.00 46.02
CA GLY A 394 16.53 -21.32 46.74
C GLY A 394 17.53 -22.23 47.46
N GLY A 395 18.64 -21.66 47.76
CA GLY A 395 19.66 -22.10 48.70
C GLY A 395 20.20 -20.88 49.40
N ASP A 396 19.64 -20.57 50.58
CA ASP A 396 20.34 -19.86 51.62
C ASP A 396 21.65 -20.54 51.89
N GLU A 397 22.75 -19.75 51.96
CA GLU A 397 23.74 -19.91 53.03
C GLU A 397 24.71 -18.72 53.02
N ALA A 398 24.86 -18.19 54.16
CA ALA A 398 25.68 -17.09 54.65
C ALA A 398 27.17 -17.19 54.30
N LEU A 399 27.81 -16.05 54.00
CA LEU A 399 28.92 -15.43 54.74
C LEU A 399 29.21 -14.06 54.17
#